data_fc7419468721889aad39b77f82779123
#
_entry.id   fc7419468721889aad39b77f82779123
#
_cell.length_a   1.000
_cell.length_b   1.000
_cell.length_c   1.000
_cell.angle_alpha   90.00
_cell.angle_beta   90.00
_cell.angle_gamma   90.00
#
_symmetry.space_group_name_H-M   'P 1'
#
loop_
_entity.id
_entity.type
_entity.pdbx_description
1 polymer ?
#
loop_
_entity_poly.entity_id
_entity_poly.type
_entity_poly.pdbx_seq_one_letter_code
_entity_poly.pdbx_strand_id
1 'polypeptide(L)'
;MVKANTKRQQAQLKALRAFIPKASYADFSEIALAMRAKHMTELTAVNAAFLATIAHIRHQYTDYDTLRDDGYDHDSARFFVADDIDTKLAEWGAPRGLDNNAETNVVS
;
A
#
# COMPACT_ATOMS: atom_id res chain seq x y z
N MET A 1 -5.44 -9.63 -17.31
CA MET A 1 -5.72 -8.23 -17.04
C MET A 1 -6.80 -8.09 -15.96
N VAL A 2 -6.61 -7.17 -15.02
CA VAL A 2 -7.61 -6.92 -14.00
C VAL A 2 -8.74 -6.11 -14.62
N LYS A 3 -9.96 -6.65 -14.54
CA LYS A 3 -11.13 -5.98 -15.09
C LYS A 3 -11.96 -5.36 -13.97
N ALA A 4 -12.48 -4.18 -14.24
CA ALA A 4 -13.36 -3.49 -13.30
C ALA A 4 -14.80 -3.70 -13.76
N ASN A 5 -15.55 -4.55 -13.02
CA ASN A 5 -16.91 -4.90 -13.36
C ASN A 5 -17.97 -4.05 -12.69
N THR A 6 -17.58 -3.24 -11.69
CA THR A 6 -18.48 -2.39 -10.95
C THR A 6 -17.94 -0.96 -10.91
N LYS A 7 -18.82 -0.01 -10.56
CA LYS A 7 -18.39 1.38 -10.41
C LYS A 7 -17.32 1.52 -9.33
N ARG A 8 -17.47 0.76 -8.22
CA ARG A 8 -16.48 0.79 -7.15
C ARG A 8 -15.13 0.28 -7.65
N GLN A 9 -15.12 -0.82 -8.39
CA GLN A 9 -13.87 -1.37 -8.92
C GLN A 9 -13.23 -0.41 -9.91
N GLN A 10 -14.03 0.28 -10.72
CA GLN A 10 -13.50 1.29 -11.63
C GLN A 10 -12.86 2.44 -10.86
N ALA A 11 -13.51 2.90 -9.78
CA ALA A 11 -12.97 3.96 -8.94
C ALA A 11 -11.69 3.49 -8.25
N GLN A 12 -11.63 2.24 -7.81
CA GLN A 12 -10.44 1.67 -7.18
C GLN A 12 -9.26 1.63 -8.16
N LEU A 13 -9.49 1.18 -9.40
CA LEU A 13 -8.42 1.14 -10.41
C LEU A 13 -7.91 2.55 -10.73
N LYS A 14 -8.84 3.50 -10.85
CA LYS A 14 -8.46 4.89 -11.13
C LYS A 14 -7.61 5.46 -10.00
N ALA A 15 -8.03 5.24 -8.75
CA ALA A 15 -7.31 5.73 -7.59
C ALA A 15 -5.92 5.10 -7.50
N LEU A 16 -5.83 3.80 -7.76
CA LEU A 16 -4.55 3.09 -7.70
C LEU A 16 -3.60 3.59 -8.80
N ARG A 17 -4.11 3.75 -10.02
CA ARG A 17 -3.28 4.24 -11.13
C ARG A 17 -2.75 5.65 -10.85
N ALA A 18 -3.57 6.48 -10.21
CA ALA A 18 -3.14 7.81 -9.82
C ALA A 18 -2.11 7.77 -8.70
N PHE A 19 -2.23 6.80 -7.78
CA PHE A 19 -1.33 6.71 -6.64
C PHE A 19 0.04 6.15 -7.00
N ILE A 20 0.09 5.08 -7.81
CA ILE A 20 1.35 4.42 -8.17
C ILE A 20 1.50 4.29 -9.68
N PRO A 21 1.61 5.44 -10.40
CA PRO A 21 1.59 5.42 -11.86
C PRO A 21 2.76 4.69 -12.50
N LYS A 22 3.86 4.47 -11.75
CA LYS A 22 5.06 3.82 -12.28
C LYS A 22 5.25 2.39 -11.83
N ALA A 23 4.29 1.82 -11.08
CA ALA A 23 4.40 0.44 -10.64
C ALA A 23 4.31 -0.51 -11.83
N SER A 24 4.97 -1.68 -11.72
CA SER A 24 4.88 -2.68 -12.76
C SER A 24 3.44 -3.18 -12.90
N TYR A 25 3.12 -3.74 -14.08
CA TYR A 25 1.80 -4.31 -14.31
C TYR A 25 1.49 -5.42 -13.30
N ALA A 26 2.48 -6.26 -13.00
CA ALA A 26 2.28 -7.36 -12.05
C ALA A 26 1.94 -6.85 -10.67
N ASP A 27 2.70 -5.88 -10.17
CA ASP A 27 2.42 -5.29 -8.85
C ASP A 27 1.08 -4.59 -8.84
N PHE A 28 0.81 -3.78 -9.86
CA PHE A 28 -0.47 -3.08 -9.97
C PHE A 28 -1.64 -4.06 -9.92
N SER A 29 -1.56 -5.15 -10.67
CA SER A 29 -2.64 -6.13 -10.75
C SER A 29 -2.89 -6.81 -9.42
N GLU A 30 -1.82 -7.21 -8.71
CA GLU A 30 -1.96 -7.84 -7.40
C GLU A 30 -2.58 -6.90 -6.38
N ILE A 31 -2.13 -5.65 -6.38
CA ILE A 31 -2.69 -4.66 -5.46
C ILE A 31 -4.16 -4.39 -5.77
N ALA A 32 -4.49 -4.27 -7.05
CA ALA A 32 -5.88 -4.02 -7.46
C ALA A 32 -6.80 -5.15 -6.99
N LEU A 33 -6.35 -6.40 -7.10
CA LEU A 33 -7.15 -7.53 -6.62
C LEU A 33 -7.29 -7.50 -5.10
N ALA A 34 -6.23 -7.13 -4.39
CA ALA A 34 -6.28 -7.04 -2.93
C ALA A 34 -7.28 -5.99 -2.46
N MET A 35 -7.46 -4.91 -3.23
CA MET A 35 -8.42 -3.86 -2.89
C MET A 35 -9.88 -4.35 -2.93
N ARG A 36 -10.13 -5.50 -3.56
CA ARG A 36 -11.47 -6.08 -3.63
C ARG A 36 -11.81 -6.92 -2.40
N ALA A 37 -10.86 -7.11 -1.48
CA ALA A 37 -11.09 -7.89 -0.28
C ALA A 37 -12.22 -7.28 0.55
N LYS A 38 -12.98 -8.16 1.21
CA LYS A 38 -14.15 -7.73 1.96
C LYS A 38 -13.85 -6.64 2.99
N HIS A 39 -12.71 -6.76 3.69
CA HIS A 39 -12.36 -5.78 4.72
C HIS A 39 -12.01 -4.40 4.14
N MET A 40 -11.87 -4.30 2.82
CA MET A 40 -11.60 -3.03 2.17
C MET A 40 -12.85 -2.35 1.61
N THR A 41 -14.01 -3.02 1.71
CA THR A 41 -15.22 -2.52 1.04
C THR A 41 -15.79 -1.24 1.64
N GLU A 42 -15.45 -0.95 2.90
CA GLU A 42 -15.96 0.27 3.54
C GLU A 42 -15.00 1.45 3.42
N LEU A 43 -13.86 1.22 2.79
CA LEU A 43 -12.88 2.29 2.58
C LEU A 43 -13.17 3.03 1.29
N THR A 44 -12.83 4.32 1.25
CA THR A 44 -12.85 5.05 -0.01
C THR A 44 -11.84 4.40 -0.96
N ALA A 45 -12.02 4.63 -2.25
CA ALA A 45 -11.09 4.10 -3.25
C ALA A 45 -9.66 4.58 -2.98
N VAL A 46 -9.49 5.85 -2.60
CA VAL A 46 -8.17 6.40 -2.31
C VAL A 46 -7.54 5.73 -1.10
N ASN A 47 -8.30 5.55 -0.02
CA ASN A 47 -7.76 4.89 1.18
C ASN A 47 -7.46 3.42 0.92
N ALA A 48 -8.33 2.73 0.17
CA ALA A 48 -8.08 1.34 -0.18
C ALA A 48 -6.80 1.21 -1.02
N ALA A 49 -6.59 2.11 -1.98
CA ALA A 49 -5.38 2.12 -2.80
C ALA A 49 -4.14 2.31 -1.94
N PHE A 50 -4.18 3.27 -1.01
CA PHE A 50 -3.05 3.54 -0.13
C PHE A 50 -2.73 2.33 0.75
N LEU A 51 -3.72 1.81 1.46
CA LEU A 51 -3.49 0.72 2.41
C LEU A 51 -3.08 -0.57 1.70
N ALA A 52 -3.72 -0.90 0.58
CA ALA A 52 -3.36 -2.10 -0.16
C ALA A 52 -1.95 -2.01 -0.73
N THR A 53 -1.55 -0.84 -1.21
CA THR A 53 -0.20 -0.63 -1.74
C THR A 53 0.84 -0.79 -0.63
N ILE A 54 0.60 -0.17 0.53
CA ILE A 54 1.54 -0.28 1.66
C ILE A 54 1.69 -1.73 2.08
N ALA A 55 0.58 -2.46 2.21
CA ALA A 55 0.64 -3.87 2.61
C ALA A 55 1.41 -4.71 1.59
N HIS A 56 1.17 -4.48 0.30
CA HIS A 56 1.86 -5.20 -0.76
C HIS A 56 3.37 -4.97 -0.70
N ILE A 57 3.78 -3.71 -0.58
CA ILE A 57 5.21 -3.37 -0.49
C ILE A 57 5.82 -4.01 0.75
N ARG A 58 5.12 -3.91 1.89
CA ARG A 58 5.63 -4.45 3.15
C ARG A 58 5.94 -5.94 3.03
N HIS A 59 5.05 -6.71 2.43
CA HIS A 59 5.22 -8.15 2.32
C HIS A 59 6.10 -8.59 1.16
N GLN A 60 6.13 -7.84 0.06
CA GLN A 60 6.85 -8.27 -1.14
C GLN A 60 8.24 -7.66 -1.27
N TYR A 61 8.47 -6.51 -0.68
CA TYR A 61 9.69 -5.74 -0.94
C TYR A 61 10.46 -5.34 0.31
N THR A 62 10.05 -5.83 1.50
CA THR A 62 10.77 -5.53 2.74
C THR A 62 10.96 -6.81 3.56
N ASP A 63 11.77 -6.69 4.61
CA ASP A 63 12.05 -7.79 5.54
C ASP A 63 10.99 -7.91 6.63
N TYR A 64 9.83 -7.28 6.46
CA TYR A 64 8.81 -7.24 7.52
C TYR A 64 8.45 -8.64 8.03
N ASP A 65 8.17 -9.58 7.12
CA ASP A 65 7.74 -10.91 7.53
C ASP A 65 8.86 -11.65 8.27
N THR A 66 10.11 -11.49 7.82
CA THR A 66 11.26 -12.09 8.49
C THR A 66 11.42 -11.51 9.89
N LEU A 67 11.25 -10.20 10.05
CA LEU A 67 11.33 -9.57 11.36
C LEU A 67 10.26 -10.10 12.30
N ARG A 68 9.03 -10.27 11.79
CA ARG A 68 7.96 -10.84 12.60
C ARG A 68 8.29 -12.27 13.03
N ASP A 69 8.83 -13.07 12.11
CA ASP A 69 9.23 -14.45 12.43
C ASP A 69 10.35 -14.49 13.47
N ASP A 70 11.22 -13.48 13.47
CA ASP A 70 12.31 -13.38 14.43
C ASP A 70 11.86 -12.84 15.80
N GLY A 71 10.57 -12.55 15.96
CA GLY A 71 10.03 -12.17 17.25
C GLY A 71 9.75 -10.69 17.45
N TYR A 72 10.05 -9.84 16.47
CA TYR A 72 9.72 -8.42 16.58
C TYR A 72 8.19 -8.23 16.53
N ASP A 73 7.67 -7.34 17.36
CA ASP A 73 6.24 -7.05 17.31
C ASP A 73 5.92 -6.21 16.07
N HIS A 74 4.61 -6.00 15.84
CA HIS A 74 4.16 -5.25 14.66
C HIS A 74 4.76 -3.85 14.56
N ASP A 75 4.77 -3.13 15.67
CA ASP A 75 5.22 -1.75 15.66
C ASP A 75 6.72 -1.66 15.38
N SER A 76 7.51 -2.53 16.01
CA SER A 76 8.95 -2.58 15.77
C SER A 76 9.27 -2.96 14.33
N ALA A 77 8.61 -4.00 13.82
CA ALA A 77 8.85 -4.44 12.45
C ALA A 77 8.48 -3.34 11.45
N ARG A 78 7.36 -2.65 11.66
CA ARG A 78 6.95 -1.53 10.81
C ARG A 78 7.96 -0.39 10.84
N PHE A 79 8.47 -0.09 12.02
CA PHE A 79 9.48 0.95 12.18
C PHE A 79 10.73 0.65 11.34
N PHE A 80 11.21 -0.60 11.42
CA PHE A 80 12.43 -0.97 10.72
C PHE A 80 12.30 -0.95 9.19
N VAL A 81 11.10 -1.16 8.66
CA VAL A 81 10.92 -1.21 7.20
C VAL A 81 10.29 0.06 6.62
N ALA A 82 10.03 1.07 7.44
CA ALA A 82 9.34 2.28 6.99
C ALA A 82 10.07 2.99 5.85
N ASP A 83 11.39 3.12 5.96
CA ASP A 83 12.17 3.80 4.92
C ASP A 83 12.17 3.01 3.60
N ASP A 84 12.19 1.68 3.69
CA ASP A 84 12.14 0.84 2.50
C ASP A 84 10.80 0.99 1.79
N ILE A 85 9.72 1.09 2.56
CA ILE A 85 8.39 1.32 1.97
C ILE A 85 8.36 2.67 1.28
N ASP A 86 8.85 3.72 1.93
CA ASP A 86 8.86 5.05 1.34
C ASP A 86 9.71 5.11 0.08
N THR A 87 10.84 4.41 0.07
CA THR A 87 11.69 4.33 -1.12
C THR A 87 10.93 3.71 -2.29
N LYS A 88 10.26 2.61 -2.04
CA LYS A 88 9.49 1.93 -3.09
C LYS A 88 8.33 2.80 -3.59
N LEU A 89 7.64 3.47 -2.68
CA LEU A 89 6.57 4.39 -3.08
C LEU A 89 7.10 5.49 -3.99
N ALA A 90 8.26 6.05 -3.66
CA ALA A 90 8.87 7.09 -4.49
C ALA A 90 9.22 6.53 -5.88
N GLU A 91 9.75 5.31 -5.95
CA GLU A 91 10.05 4.66 -7.22
C GLU A 91 8.79 4.51 -8.09
N TRP A 92 7.67 4.24 -7.46
CA TRP A 92 6.40 4.04 -8.17
C TRP A 92 5.67 5.35 -8.46
N GLY A 93 6.26 6.48 -8.09
CA GLY A 93 5.70 7.79 -8.39
C GLY A 93 4.58 8.22 -7.46
N ALA A 94 4.51 7.62 -6.26
CA ALA A 94 3.47 7.97 -5.31
C ALA A 94 3.61 9.42 -4.85
N PRO A 95 2.49 10.16 -4.74
CA PRO A 95 2.55 11.56 -4.34
C PRO A 95 2.83 11.76 -2.86
N ARG A 96 2.74 10.69 -2.05
CA ARG A 96 3.06 10.76 -0.62
C ARG A 96 3.60 9.42 -0.14
N GLY A 97 4.33 9.47 0.98
CA GLY A 97 4.82 8.26 1.62
C GLY A 97 3.98 7.88 2.83
N LEU A 98 4.58 7.12 3.76
CA LEU A 98 3.91 6.66 4.97
C LEU A 98 3.56 7.80 5.91
N ASP A 99 4.42 8.76 6.04
CA ASP A 99 4.09 9.90 6.87
C ASP A 99 4.40 9.75 8.33
N ASN A 100 3.96 10.20 8.27
CA ASN A 100 3.86 10.37 8.91
C ASN A 100 3.48 10.74 9.61
N ASN A 101 3.54 10.67 9.14
CA ASN A 101 3.36 10.81 9.68
C ASN A 101 3.17 11.15 10.28
N ALA A 102 3.15 11.08 10.23
CA ALA A 102 2.82 11.32 10.71
C ALA A 102 2.81 11.59 11.47
N GLU A 103 2.90 11.46 11.28
CA GLU A 103 2.69 11.92 11.80
C GLU A 103 2.63 12.32 12.42
N THR A 104 2.80 12.36 12.40
CA THR A 104 2.59 12.86 12.83
C THR A 104 2.47 13.27 13.42
N ASN A 105 2.34 13.32 13.44
CA ASN A 105 2.03 13.79 13.87
C ASN A 105 1.93 14.25 14.59
N VAL A 106 1.96 14.24 14.91
CA VAL A 106 1.78 14.69 15.43
C VAL A 106 1.84 15.17 16.09
N VAL A 107 1.90 15.25 16.20
CA VAL A 107 1.83 15.73 16.57
C VAL A 107 1.82 16.21 16.89
N SER A 108 1.75 16.41 17.00
CA SER A 108 1.63 16.79 16.92
C SER A 108 1.55 17.01 16.95
#